data_25d410d93ea93f8e626ca8f78d5a1d0f
#
_entry.id   25d410d93ea93f8e626ca8f78d5a1d0f
#
_cell.length_a   1.000
_cell.length_b   1.000
_cell.length_c   1.000
_cell.angle_alpha   90.00
_cell.angle_beta   90.00
_cell.angle_gamma   90.00
#
_symmetry.space_group_name_H-M   'P 1'
#
loop_
_entity.id
_entity.type
_entity.pdbx_description
1 polymer ?
#
loop_
_entity_poly.entity_id
_entity_poly.type
_entity_poly.pdbx_seq_one_letter_code
_entity_poly.pdbx_strand_id
1 'polypeptide(L)'
;MAIYETMVRLTRGNETLLHPFVDSKGSFGKQYSTMAFAASRYTEVKLDKFCAEIFSGIDKNAVDFVDNYDSTMREPTILPTTFPNILVSPNSGVAVGIACEIASFNLAEICDGTIAALRNPEITSEELSELIKAPDFASGASILYNKEDILSIYETGRGSVNMRSRYVYDKESNCIDVLEIPFGVTIEQIIAKITDLIKRGELKEVTDVRDEIDLHGFKLTLDLRRGTDPEKVMAKLFKKTPLESSYACNFNVIVDNEARQLGVREMLLEWIKFRMSCYRRELIFERDKKSEKLHLLVGLGTILLDLDKAIKIVRETARDKDVIPNLMAGFKIDEIQAEYIAEIKLRNFNREYIIERIKEIESLKKEIAE
;
A
#
# COMPACT_ATOMS: atom_id res chain seq x y z
N MET A 1 -7.79 22.45 2.17
CA MET A 1 -8.97 21.72 1.68
C MET A 1 -8.55 20.48 0.91
N ALA A 2 -7.72 20.58 -0.13
CA ALA A 2 -7.30 19.43 -0.94
C ALA A 2 -6.67 18.26 -0.15
N ILE A 3 -5.81 18.52 0.83
CA ILE A 3 -5.17 17.47 1.64
C ILE A 3 -6.22 16.64 2.39
N TYR A 4 -7.20 17.29 3.02
CA TYR A 4 -8.25 16.59 3.76
C TYR A 4 -9.16 15.78 2.84
N GLU A 5 -9.52 16.30 1.67
CA GLU A 5 -10.34 15.61 0.66
C GLU A 5 -9.62 14.36 0.10
N THR A 6 -8.31 14.47 -0.13
CA THR A 6 -7.50 13.31 -0.52
C THR A 6 -7.45 12.29 0.61
N MET A 7 -7.22 12.73 1.84
CA MET A 7 -7.17 11.86 3.01
C MET A 7 -8.51 11.13 3.23
N VAL A 8 -9.66 11.78 2.98
CA VAL A 8 -11.00 11.17 3.06
C VAL A 8 -11.06 9.89 2.23
N ARG A 9 -10.57 9.93 0.98
CA ARG A 9 -10.60 8.77 0.07
C ARG A 9 -9.68 7.62 0.53
N LEU A 10 -8.66 7.91 1.33
CA LEU A 10 -7.74 6.93 1.87
C LEU A 10 -8.23 6.30 3.18
N THR A 11 -9.35 6.78 3.74
CA THR A 11 -9.87 6.32 5.01
C THR A 11 -10.65 5.02 4.90
N ARG A 12 -10.59 4.24 5.96
CA ARG A 12 -11.46 3.06 6.16
C ARG A 12 -12.94 3.44 6.14
N GLY A 13 -13.30 4.60 6.66
CA GLY A 13 -14.69 5.06 6.74
C GLY A 13 -15.33 5.37 5.39
N ASN A 14 -14.54 5.74 4.38
CA ASN A 14 -15.04 6.05 3.04
C ASN A 14 -15.31 4.82 2.18
N GLU A 15 -14.63 3.70 2.42
CA GLU A 15 -14.81 2.43 1.70
C GLU A 15 -14.45 2.48 0.19
N THR A 16 -13.54 3.36 -0.20
CA THR A 16 -13.04 3.39 -1.58
C THR A 16 -11.98 2.32 -1.83
N LEU A 17 -11.16 2.01 -0.80
CA LEU A 17 -10.02 1.12 -0.91
C LEU A 17 -10.31 -0.25 -0.28
N LEU A 18 -9.87 -1.33 -0.92
CA LEU A 18 -9.84 -2.67 -0.33
C LEU A 18 -8.96 -2.71 0.93
N HIS A 19 -7.83 -2.01 0.88
CA HIS A 19 -6.88 -1.88 1.98
C HIS A 19 -6.64 -0.40 2.30
N PRO A 20 -7.41 0.18 3.23
CA PRO A 20 -7.27 1.60 3.61
C PRO A 20 -5.91 1.93 4.20
N PHE A 21 -5.39 3.13 3.89
CA PHE A 21 -4.14 3.64 4.47
C PHE A 21 -4.36 4.48 5.72
N VAL A 22 -5.58 4.93 5.94
CA VAL A 22 -5.94 5.80 7.07
C VAL A 22 -7.02 5.14 7.91
N ASP A 23 -6.71 4.85 9.19
CA ASP A 23 -7.69 4.49 10.22
C ASP A 23 -8.38 5.78 10.69
N SER A 24 -9.71 5.74 10.81
CA SER A 24 -10.52 6.93 10.91
C SER A 24 -11.67 6.80 11.91
N LYS A 25 -11.97 7.91 12.61
CA LYS A 25 -13.16 8.05 13.45
C LYS A 25 -13.96 9.29 13.04
N GLY A 26 -15.26 9.13 12.92
CA GLY A 26 -16.19 10.14 12.45
C GLY A 26 -16.77 9.82 11.08
N SER A 27 -17.51 10.75 10.48
CA SER A 27 -18.16 10.57 9.19
C SER A 27 -17.25 11.03 8.05
N PHE A 28 -16.79 10.10 7.25
CA PHE A 28 -15.97 10.35 6.06
C PHE A 28 -16.74 10.18 4.74
N GLY A 29 -18.09 10.21 4.80
CA GLY A 29 -18.91 9.87 3.65
C GLY A 29 -18.74 8.41 3.24
N LYS A 30 -19.31 8.04 2.10
CA LYS A 30 -19.20 6.71 1.51
C LYS A 30 -18.95 6.86 0.01
N GLN A 31 -18.11 6.01 -0.56
CA GLN A 31 -17.79 6.06 -2.00
C GLN A 31 -19.02 5.83 -2.89
N TYR A 32 -20.06 5.18 -2.38
CA TYR A 32 -21.31 4.89 -3.08
C TYR A 32 -22.42 5.91 -2.82
N SER A 33 -22.13 7.04 -2.17
CA SER A 33 -23.10 8.10 -1.88
C SER A 33 -22.51 9.50 -2.14
N THR A 34 -23.38 10.41 -2.56
CA THR A 34 -23.05 11.84 -2.72
C THR A 34 -23.12 12.62 -1.40
N MET A 35 -23.48 11.97 -0.28
CA MET A 35 -23.50 12.61 1.03
C MET A 35 -22.11 13.11 1.43
N ALA A 36 -22.05 14.37 1.84
CA ALA A 36 -20.78 15.01 2.21
C ALA A 36 -20.18 14.38 3.47
N PHE A 37 -18.86 14.28 3.50
CA PHE A 37 -18.11 13.94 4.70
C PHE A 37 -18.15 15.11 5.72
N ALA A 38 -17.94 14.79 7.00
CA ALA A 38 -17.91 15.79 8.06
C ALA A 38 -16.70 16.74 7.92
N ALA A 39 -16.81 17.95 8.41
CA ALA A 39 -15.68 18.86 8.48
C ALA A 39 -14.56 18.30 9.36
N SER A 40 -13.30 18.60 9.01
CA SER A 40 -12.10 18.04 9.65
C SER A 40 -12.06 18.19 11.19
N ARG A 41 -12.70 19.24 11.74
CA ARG A 41 -12.77 19.46 13.20
C ARG A 41 -13.63 18.43 13.96
N TYR A 42 -14.40 17.60 13.24
CA TYR A 42 -15.26 16.56 13.82
C TYR A 42 -14.72 15.15 13.55
N THR A 43 -13.54 15.02 13.01
CA THR A 43 -12.96 13.74 12.60
C THR A 43 -11.57 13.55 13.19
N GLU A 44 -11.22 12.28 13.43
CA GLU A 44 -9.87 11.88 13.85
C GLU A 44 -9.31 10.88 12.85
N VAL A 45 -8.01 10.98 12.59
CA VAL A 45 -7.29 10.10 11.68
C VAL A 45 -5.93 9.70 12.23
N LYS A 46 -5.49 8.51 11.88
CA LYS A 46 -4.12 8.01 12.09
C LYS A 46 -3.76 7.07 10.96
N LEU A 47 -2.47 6.79 10.77
CA LEU A 47 -2.04 5.77 9.82
C LEU A 47 -2.62 4.40 10.19
N ASP A 48 -3.13 3.69 9.20
CA ASP A 48 -3.51 2.29 9.36
C ASP A 48 -2.26 1.41 9.50
N LYS A 49 -2.39 0.27 10.18
CA LYS A 49 -1.28 -0.68 10.35
C LYS A 49 -0.75 -1.19 9.01
N PHE A 50 -1.59 -1.25 8.00
CA PHE A 50 -1.22 -1.65 6.65
C PHE A 50 -0.14 -0.75 6.03
N CYS A 51 -0.05 0.51 6.46
CA CYS A 51 0.99 1.43 6.01
C CYS A 51 2.42 0.97 6.34
N ALA A 52 2.60 0.05 7.31
CA ALA A 52 3.91 -0.53 7.58
C ALA A 52 4.51 -1.19 6.34
N GLU A 53 3.67 -1.80 5.48
CA GLU A 53 4.08 -2.43 4.23
C GLU A 53 4.38 -1.43 3.11
N ILE A 54 3.80 -0.22 3.20
CA ILE A 54 4.03 0.85 2.23
C ILE A 54 5.37 1.56 2.50
N PHE A 55 5.73 1.75 3.77
CA PHE A 55 6.91 2.48 4.21
C PHE A 55 8.08 1.58 4.63
N SER A 56 7.97 0.28 4.42
CA SER A 56 8.99 -0.69 4.84
C SER A 56 10.35 -0.37 4.22
N GLY A 57 11.38 -0.22 5.07
CA GLY A 57 12.75 0.08 4.62
C GLY A 57 13.03 1.54 4.27
N ILE A 58 12.08 2.47 4.48
CA ILE A 58 12.26 3.89 4.16
C ILE A 58 13.40 4.53 4.99
N ASP A 59 13.63 4.06 6.20
CA ASP A 59 14.71 4.46 7.11
C ASP A 59 16.05 3.74 6.82
N LYS A 60 16.04 2.79 5.88
CA LYS A 60 17.19 1.97 5.49
C LYS A 60 17.75 2.36 4.10
N ASN A 61 17.58 3.59 3.70
CA ASN A 61 18.04 4.10 2.40
C ASN A 61 17.51 3.32 1.19
N ALA A 62 16.33 2.70 1.30
CA ALA A 62 15.73 1.91 0.23
C ALA A 62 15.42 2.71 -1.04
N VAL A 63 15.11 4.01 -0.89
CA VAL A 63 14.73 4.94 -1.95
C VAL A 63 15.47 6.28 -1.82
N ASP A 64 15.47 7.07 -2.89
CA ASP A 64 16.05 8.40 -2.88
C ASP A 64 15.10 9.41 -2.24
N PHE A 65 15.68 10.44 -1.64
CA PHE A 65 15.00 11.56 -1.05
C PHE A 65 15.40 12.85 -1.77
N VAL A 66 14.40 13.71 -1.99
CA VAL A 66 14.54 15.06 -2.53
C VAL A 66 14.02 16.09 -1.54
N ASP A 67 14.39 17.35 -1.71
CA ASP A 67 13.81 18.41 -0.92
C ASP A 67 12.35 18.60 -1.29
N ASN A 68 11.51 18.83 -0.27
CA ASN A 68 10.11 19.15 -0.49
C ASN A 68 9.95 20.54 -1.11
N TYR A 69 8.70 20.95 -1.40
CA TYR A 69 8.38 22.20 -2.11
C TYR A 69 9.06 23.46 -1.52
N ASP A 70 9.18 23.57 -0.20
CA ASP A 70 9.76 24.73 0.48
C ASP A 70 11.19 24.47 0.99
N SER A 71 11.79 23.34 0.65
CA SER A 71 13.14 22.90 1.08
C SER A 71 13.33 22.87 2.60
N THR A 72 12.23 22.76 3.36
CA THR A 72 12.28 22.66 4.83
C THR A 72 12.47 21.22 5.31
N MET A 73 12.06 20.24 4.49
CA MET A 73 12.12 18.81 4.78
C MET A 73 12.54 18.04 3.54
N ARG A 74 12.87 16.77 3.71
CA ARG A 74 13.09 15.85 2.60
C ARG A 74 11.95 14.86 2.50
N GLU A 75 11.56 14.54 1.28
CA GLU A 75 10.52 13.56 0.98
C GLU A 75 11.04 12.45 0.05
N PRO A 76 10.52 11.22 0.15
CA PRO A 76 10.94 10.14 -0.72
C PRO A 76 10.42 10.39 -2.15
N THR A 77 11.23 10.09 -3.16
CA THR A 77 10.83 10.19 -4.57
C THR A 77 9.75 9.16 -4.94
N ILE A 78 9.78 7.99 -4.27
CA ILE A 78 8.83 6.89 -4.42
C ILE A 78 8.82 6.09 -3.12
N LEU A 79 7.72 5.39 -2.81
CA LEU A 79 7.62 4.59 -1.59
C LEU A 79 8.14 3.16 -1.80
N PRO A 80 8.91 2.60 -0.85
CA PRO A 80 9.52 1.27 -0.95
C PRO A 80 8.53 0.15 -0.57
N THR A 81 7.41 0.06 -1.30
CA THR A 81 6.34 -0.88 -1.00
C THR A 81 6.79 -2.33 -1.07
N THR A 82 6.30 -3.17 -0.15
CA THR A 82 6.63 -4.61 -0.10
C THR A 82 5.79 -5.47 -1.06
N PHE A 83 4.79 -4.87 -1.69
CA PHE A 83 3.92 -5.49 -2.70
C PHE A 83 3.55 -4.47 -3.78
N PRO A 84 3.07 -4.88 -4.97
CA PRO A 84 2.69 -3.96 -6.06
C PRO A 84 1.40 -3.20 -5.75
N ASN A 85 1.48 -2.20 -4.87
CA ASN A 85 0.33 -1.46 -4.35
C ASN A 85 -0.47 -0.73 -5.43
N ILE A 86 0.14 -0.37 -6.56
CA ILE A 86 -0.53 0.26 -7.71
C ILE A 86 -1.62 -0.63 -8.32
N LEU A 87 -1.51 -1.96 -8.19
CA LEU A 87 -2.51 -2.93 -8.64
C LEU A 87 -3.50 -3.33 -7.54
N VAL A 88 -3.24 -2.97 -6.28
CA VAL A 88 -4.10 -3.34 -5.14
C VAL A 88 -5.09 -2.22 -4.78
N SER A 89 -4.78 -0.99 -5.18
CA SER A 89 -5.64 0.17 -4.92
C SER A 89 -6.08 0.81 -6.23
N PRO A 90 -7.36 1.21 -6.38
CA PRO A 90 -7.81 1.88 -7.58
C PRO A 90 -7.12 3.24 -7.71
N ASN A 91 -6.65 3.55 -8.92
CA ASN A 91 -6.01 4.82 -9.21
C ASN A 91 -6.72 5.49 -10.39
N SER A 92 -7.15 6.71 -10.18
CA SER A 92 -7.75 7.54 -11.21
C SER A 92 -7.08 8.91 -11.24
N GLY A 93 -6.74 9.38 -12.43
CA GLY A 93 -6.10 10.67 -12.60
C GLY A 93 -6.26 11.20 -14.01
N VAL A 94 -6.31 12.52 -14.12
CA VAL A 94 -6.42 13.22 -15.41
C VAL A 94 -5.34 14.27 -15.49
N ALA A 95 -4.58 14.24 -16.57
CA ALA A 95 -3.61 15.26 -16.92
C ALA A 95 -3.88 15.77 -18.35
N VAL A 96 -3.15 16.79 -18.80
CA VAL A 96 -3.30 17.29 -20.16
C VAL A 96 -2.88 16.22 -21.17
N GLY A 97 -3.85 15.73 -21.94
CA GLY A 97 -3.61 14.71 -22.97
C GLY A 97 -3.48 13.27 -22.48
N ILE A 98 -3.49 13.02 -21.15
CA ILE A 98 -3.35 11.69 -20.57
C ILE A 98 -4.40 11.49 -19.46
N ALA A 99 -5.12 10.38 -19.53
CA ALA A 99 -5.98 9.92 -18.45
C ALA A 99 -5.46 8.58 -17.94
N CYS A 100 -5.53 8.38 -16.63
CA CYS A 100 -5.18 7.12 -15.97
C CYS A 100 -6.40 6.58 -15.24
N GLU A 101 -6.70 5.29 -15.44
CA GLU A 101 -7.74 4.57 -14.72
C GLU A 101 -7.26 3.14 -14.49
N ILE A 102 -6.70 2.89 -13.30
CA ILE A 102 -6.18 1.58 -12.92
C ILE A 102 -7.15 0.95 -11.95
N ALA A 103 -7.68 -0.21 -12.32
CA ALA A 103 -8.52 -1.03 -11.45
C ALA A 103 -7.71 -1.62 -10.29
N SER A 104 -8.35 -1.84 -9.16
CA SER A 104 -7.79 -2.63 -8.07
C SER A 104 -7.97 -4.12 -8.32
N PHE A 105 -7.08 -4.92 -7.73
CA PHE A 105 -7.11 -6.37 -7.75
C PHE A 105 -6.97 -6.93 -6.34
N ASN A 106 -7.33 -8.20 -6.16
CA ASN A 106 -7.19 -8.87 -4.88
C ASN A 106 -5.72 -8.97 -4.48
N LEU A 107 -5.39 -8.57 -3.23
CA LEU A 107 -4.02 -8.56 -2.72
C LEU A 107 -3.36 -9.93 -2.74
N ALA A 108 -4.08 -10.99 -2.36
CA ALA A 108 -3.53 -12.35 -2.35
C ALA A 108 -3.21 -12.81 -3.78
N GLU A 109 -4.12 -12.57 -4.73
CA GLU A 109 -3.90 -12.91 -6.15
C GLU A 109 -2.73 -12.12 -6.75
N ILE A 110 -2.59 -10.84 -6.41
CA ILE A 110 -1.44 -10.01 -6.83
C ILE A 110 -0.13 -10.54 -6.25
N CYS A 111 -0.11 -10.95 -4.97
CA CYS A 111 1.06 -11.55 -4.37
C CYS A 111 1.43 -12.88 -5.05
N ASP A 112 0.46 -13.75 -5.31
CA ASP A 112 0.68 -15.03 -5.98
C ASP A 112 1.18 -14.84 -7.43
N GLY A 113 0.57 -13.91 -8.16
CA GLY A 113 1.03 -13.53 -9.50
C GLY A 113 2.45 -12.93 -9.51
N THR A 114 2.78 -12.11 -8.51
CA THR A 114 4.12 -11.53 -8.33
C THR A 114 5.15 -12.62 -8.04
N ILE A 115 4.83 -13.59 -7.18
CA ILE A 115 5.70 -14.73 -6.87
C ILE A 115 5.91 -15.58 -8.12
N ALA A 116 4.87 -15.82 -8.90
CA ALA A 116 4.97 -16.57 -10.15
C ALA A 116 5.87 -15.84 -11.17
N ALA A 117 5.70 -14.51 -11.34
CA ALA A 117 6.52 -13.70 -12.21
C ALA A 117 7.98 -13.60 -11.75
N LEU A 118 8.23 -13.58 -10.43
CA LEU A 118 9.58 -13.62 -9.86
C LEU A 118 10.29 -14.95 -10.15
N ARG A 119 9.55 -16.07 -10.10
CA ARG A 119 10.08 -17.41 -10.40
C ARG A 119 10.26 -17.65 -11.89
N ASN A 120 9.40 -17.10 -12.70
CA ASN A 120 9.42 -17.20 -14.15
C ASN A 120 9.16 -15.84 -14.79
N PRO A 121 10.22 -15.06 -15.11
CA PRO A 121 10.07 -13.75 -15.77
C PRO A 121 9.41 -13.80 -17.15
N GLU A 122 9.41 -14.98 -17.80
CA GLU A 122 8.77 -15.20 -19.10
C GLU A 122 7.30 -15.63 -18.99
N ILE A 123 6.72 -15.62 -17.79
CA ILE A 123 5.30 -15.95 -17.57
C ILE A 123 4.41 -15.10 -18.50
N THR A 124 3.45 -15.73 -19.14
CA THR A 124 2.55 -15.07 -20.08
C THR A 124 1.39 -14.36 -19.35
N SER A 125 0.73 -13.41 -20.02
CA SER A 125 -0.49 -12.77 -19.49
C SER A 125 -1.62 -13.78 -19.30
N GLU A 126 -1.69 -14.82 -20.12
CA GLU A 126 -2.67 -15.88 -19.99
C GLU A 126 -2.44 -16.72 -18.72
N GLU A 127 -1.19 -17.14 -18.45
CA GLU A 127 -0.82 -17.85 -17.21
C GLU A 127 -1.08 -16.99 -15.98
N LEU A 128 -0.79 -15.68 -16.04
CA LEU A 128 -1.11 -14.74 -14.96
C LEU A 128 -2.61 -14.61 -14.72
N SER A 129 -3.44 -14.68 -15.77
CA SER A 129 -4.90 -14.58 -15.64
C SER A 129 -5.52 -15.76 -14.89
N GLU A 130 -4.82 -16.89 -14.77
CA GLU A 130 -5.26 -18.02 -13.94
C GLU A 130 -4.98 -17.79 -12.44
N LEU A 131 -4.02 -16.92 -12.11
CA LEU A 131 -3.66 -16.55 -10.73
C LEU A 131 -4.38 -15.28 -10.31
N ILE A 132 -4.33 -14.24 -11.13
CA ILE A 132 -5.02 -12.96 -10.93
C ILE A 132 -6.24 -13.00 -11.84
N LYS A 133 -7.41 -13.31 -11.30
CA LYS A 133 -8.57 -13.66 -12.12
C LYS A 133 -9.26 -12.48 -12.78
N ALA A 134 -9.48 -11.41 -12.03
CA ALA A 134 -10.15 -10.21 -12.50
C ALA A 134 -9.94 -9.04 -11.51
N PRO A 135 -10.26 -7.79 -11.89
CA PRO A 135 -10.33 -6.68 -10.95
C PRO A 135 -11.24 -6.97 -9.77
N ASP A 136 -10.88 -6.44 -8.60
CA ASP A 136 -11.64 -6.54 -7.36
C ASP A 136 -11.86 -5.13 -6.79
N PHE A 137 -13.06 -4.83 -6.33
CA PHE A 137 -13.46 -3.49 -5.90
C PHE A 137 -14.05 -3.51 -4.49
N ALA A 138 -13.78 -2.48 -3.71
CA ALA A 138 -14.29 -2.36 -2.34
C ALA A 138 -15.83 -2.29 -2.27
N SER A 139 -16.49 -1.86 -3.35
CA SER A 139 -17.97 -1.85 -3.44
C SER A 139 -18.60 -3.22 -3.62
N GLY A 140 -17.79 -4.28 -3.85
CA GLY A 140 -18.28 -5.58 -4.26
C GLY A 140 -18.78 -5.58 -5.69
N ALA A 141 -19.98 -6.13 -5.93
CA ALA A 141 -20.59 -6.43 -7.22
C ALA A 141 -19.97 -7.65 -7.93
N SER A 142 -20.65 -8.13 -8.97
CA SER A 142 -20.21 -9.28 -9.77
C SER A 142 -19.65 -8.80 -11.11
N ILE A 143 -18.50 -9.29 -11.48
CA ILE A 143 -17.96 -9.05 -12.82
C ILE A 143 -18.55 -10.04 -13.80
N LEU A 144 -19.05 -9.53 -14.92
CA LEU A 144 -19.45 -10.35 -16.06
C LEU A 144 -18.16 -10.74 -16.81
N TYR A 145 -17.64 -11.91 -16.47
CA TYR A 145 -16.34 -12.37 -16.92
C TYR A 145 -16.31 -12.64 -18.43
N ASN A 146 -15.40 -11.95 -19.12
CA ASN A 146 -15.03 -12.22 -20.51
C ASN A 146 -13.51 -12.37 -20.58
N LYS A 147 -13.03 -13.53 -20.98
CA LYS A 147 -11.60 -13.84 -21.04
C LYS A 147 -10.83 -12.90 -21.97
N GLU A 148 -11.41 -12.55 -23.12
CA GLU A 148 -10.75 -11.69 -24.13
C GLU A 148 -10.56 -10.27 -23.57
N ASP A 149 -11.56 -9.71 -22.90
CA ASP A 149 -11.48 -8.38 -22.30
C ASP A 149 -10.44 -8.34 -21.16
N ILE A 150 -10.41 -9.36 -20.32
CA ILE A 150 -9.43 -9.49 -19.24
C ILE A 150 -8.01 -9.63 -19.78
N LEU A 151 -7.80 -10.47 -20.78
CA LEU A 151 -6.47 -10.64 -21.42
C LEU A 151 -6.01 -9.34 -22.08
N SER A 152 -6.92 -8.59 -22.71
CA SER A 152 -6.58 -7.27 -23.30
C SER A 152 -6.06 -6.31 -22.22
N ILE A 153 -6.69 -6.27 -21.05
CA ILE A 153 -6.22 -5.44 -19.92
C ILE A 153 -4.84 -5.93 -19.42
N TYR A 154 -4.63 -7.25 -19.36
CA TYR A 154 -3.39 -7.84 -18.84
C TYR A 154 -2.19 -7.63 -19.79
N GLU A 155 -2.44 -7.59 -21.08
CA GLU A 155 -1.41 -7.38 -22.10
C GLU A 155 -1.16 -5.90 -22.40
N THR A 156 -2.22 -5.10 -22.48
CA THR A 156 -2.11 -3.73 -23.00
C THR A 156 -2.41 -2.63 -21.97
N GLY A 157 -2.97 -2.98 -20.81
CA GLY A 157 -3.48 -2.02 -19.84
C GLY A 157 -4.74 -1.29 -20.33
N ARG A 158 -5.38 -1.76 -21.41
CA ARG A 158 -6.62 -1.19 -21.95
C ARG A 158 -7.71 -2.22 -22.06
N GLY A 159 -8.92 -1.80 -21.75
CA GLY A 159 -10.10 -2.63 -21.85
C GLY A 159 -11.22 -2.12 -20.96
N SER A 160 -12.24 -2.94 -20.77
CA SER A 160 -13.31 -2.62 -19.83
C SER A 160 -13.82 -3.90 -19.19
N VAL A 161 -14.30 -3.78 -17.95
CA VAL A 161 -14.98 -4.85 -17.25
C VAL A 161 -16.41 -4.42 -16.95
N ASN A 162 -17.38 -5.27 -17.24
CA ASN A 162 -18.76 -5.04 -16.91
C ASN A 162 -19.07 -5.56 -15.51
N MET A 163 -19.61 -4.72 -14.66
CA MET A 163 -19.98 -5.02 -13.29
C MET A 163 -21.49 -4.99 -13.13
N ARG A 164 -22.02 -5.93 -12.38
CA ARG A 164 -23.45 -6.06 -12.10
C ARG A 164 -23.69 -6.13 -10.61
N SER A 165 -24.66 -5.37 -10.12
CA SER A 165 -25.11 -5.37 -8.74
C SER A 165 -25.50 -6.76 -8.26
N ARG A 166 -25.17 -7.06 -7.00
CA ARG A 166 -25.63 -8.26 -6.31
C ARG A 166 -26.94 -7.97 -5.59
N TYR A 167 -27.92 -8.83 -5.72
CA TYR A 167 -29.22 -8.67 -5.10
C TYR A 167 -29.75 -10.00 -4.56
N VAL A 168 -30.73 -9.89 -3.66
CA VAL A 168 -31.51 -11.01 -3.11
C VAL A 168 -32.98 -10.67 -3.22
N TYR A 169 -33.80 -11.64 -3.59
CA TYR A 169 -35.26 -11.50 -3.56
C TYR A 169 -35.78 -12.06 -2.26
N ASP A 170 -36.45 -11.21 -1.47
CA ASP A 170 -37.19 -11.59 -0.28
C ASP A 170 -38.66 -11.89 -0.67
N LYS A 171 -39.05 -13.16 -0.55
CA LYS A 171 -40.39 -13.62 -0.89
C LYS A 171 -41.45 -13.20 0.11
N GLU A 172 -41.08 -13.03 1.39
CA GLU A 172 -42.03 -12.69 2.45
C GLU A 172 -42.46 -11.25 2.33
N SER A 173 -41.57 -10.33 2.15
CA SER A 173 -41.84 -8.90 1.97
C SER A 173 -42.10 -8.53 0.50
N ASN A 174 -41.89 -9.46 -0.45
CA ASN A 174 -42.02 -9.25 -1.89
C ASN A 174 -41.19 -8.05 -2.39
N CYS A 175 -39.95 -8.00 -1.96
CA CYS A 175 -39.02 -6.96 -2.34
C CYS A 175 -37.68 -7.52 -2.88
N ILE A 176 -36.95 -6.71 -3.63
CA ILE A 176 -35.60 -6.99 -4.05
C ILE A 176 -34.66 -6.12 -3.22
N ASP A 177 -33.75 -6.75 -2.49
CA ASP A 177 -32.69 -6.11 -1.76
C ASP A 177 -31.40 -6.11 -2.60
N VAL A 178 -30.96 -4.95 -3.06
CA VAL A 178 -29.65 -4.76 -3.70
C VAL A 178 -28.64 -4.54 -2.59
N LEU A 179 -27.62 -5.40 -2.54
CA LEU A 179 -26.62 -5.44 -1.47
C LEU A 179 -25.26 -4.89 -1.88
N GLU A 180 -24.97 -4.91 -3.17
CA GLU A 180 -23.71 -4.40 -3.73
C GLU A 180 -23.98 -3.73 -5.07
N ILE A 181 -23.24 -2.67 -5.37
CA ILE A 181 -23.39 -1.90 -6.62
C ILE A 181 -22.03 -1.72 -7.31
N PRO A 182 -22.01 -1.49 -8.64
CA PRO A 182 -20.78 -1.26 -9.38
C PRO A 182 -19.97 -0.12 -8.81
N PHE A 183 -18.65 -0.26 -8.81
CA PHE A 183 -17.72 0.77 -8.37
C PHE A 183 -17.87 2.05 -9.21
N GLY A 184 -17.82 3.22 -8.52
CA GLY A 184 -18.00 4.51 -9.16
C GLY A 184 -19.46 4.92 -9.41
N VAL A 185 -20.44 4.06 -9.05
CA VAL A 185 -21.87 4.37 -9.09
C VAL A 185 -22.35 4.77 -7.70
N THR A 186 -23.24 5.77 -7.62
CA THR A 186 -23.82 6.19 -6.35
C THR A 186 -25.30 5.77 -6.25
N ILE A 187 -25.75 5.59 -5.00
CA ILE A 187 -27.15 5.20 -4.71
C ILE A 187 -28.15 6.23 -5.26
N GLU A 188 -27.80 7.53 -5.16
CA GLU A 188 -28.64 8.62 -5.63
C GLU A 188 -28.84 8.57 -7.15
N GLN A 189 -27.78 8.20 -7.91
CA GLN A 189 -27.88 8.02 -9.36
C GLN A 189 -28.83 6.87 -9.72
N ILE A 190 -28.77 5.77 -8.96
CA ILE A 190 -29.65 4.60 -9.16
C ILE A 190 -31.09 4.99 -8.85
N ILE A 191 -31.35 5.59 -7.68
CA ILE A 191 -32.69 6.02 -7.26
C ILE A 191 -33.29 7.01 -8.25
N ALA A 192 -32.51 8.03 -8.66
CA ALA A 192 -32.95 9.01 -9.65
C ALA A 192 -33.37 8.34 -10.97
N LYS A 193 -32.56 7.38 -11.44
CA LYS A 193 -32.85 6.68 -12.70
C LYS A 193 -34.07 5.76 -12.60
N ILE A 194 -34.23 5.02 -11.49
CA ILE A 194 -35.41 4.19 -11.23
C ILE A 194 -36.66 5.06 -11.15
N THR A 195 -36.59 6.18 -10.42
CA THR A 195 -37.71 7.14 -10.30
C THR A 195 -38.12 7.71 -11.66
N ASP A 196 -37.17 8.04 -12.51
CA ASP A 196 -37.45 8.51 -13.88
C ASP A 196 -38.18 7.43 -14.70
N LEU A 197 -37.73 6.17 -14.63
CA LEU A 197 -38.37 5.05 -15.31
C LEU A 197 -39.83 4.80 -14.80
N ILE A 198 -40.06 4.95 -13.50
CA ILE A 198 -41.41 4.84 -12.92
C ILE A 198 -42.28 5.99 -13.45
N LYS A 199 -41.80 7.24 -13.43
CA LYS A 199 -42.55 8.40 -13.94
C LYS A 199 -42.91 8.28 -15.43
N ARG A 200 -42.05 7.68 -16.21
CA ARG A 200 -42.31 7.41 -17.65
C ARG A 200 -43.23 6.24 -17.90
N GLY A 201 -43.63 5.52 -16.84
CA GLY A 201 -44.45 4.33 -16.94
C GLY A 201 -43.75 3.10 -17.53
N GLU A 202 -42.42 3.16 -17.61
CA GLU A 202 -41.59 2.07 -18.12
C GLU A 202 -41.28 0.99 -17.06
N LEU A 203 -41.39 1.31 -15.78
CA LEU A 203 -41.16 0.42 -14.64
C LEU A 203 -42.37 0.40 -13.72
N LYS A 204 -43.43 -0.29 -14.15
CA LYS A 204 -44.72 -0.38 -13.42
C LYS A 204 -44.68 -1.42 -12.32
N GLU A 205 -43.74 -2.30 -12.38
CA GLU A 205 -43.55 -3.45 -11.49
C GLU A 205 -43.03 -3.06 -10.10
N VAL A 206 -42.32 -1.94 -9.99
CA VAL A 206 -41.78 -1.39 -8.75
C VAL A 206 -42.76 -0.35 -8.19
N THR A 207 -43.10 -0.48 -6.92
CA THR A 207 -44.01 0.42 -6.22
C THR A 207 -43.31 1.47 -5.39
N ASP A 208 -42.18 1.11 -4.77
CA ASP A 208 -41.38 2.00 -3.95
C ASP A 208 -39.90 1.63 -4.00
N VAL A 209 -39.04 2.60 -3.65
CA VAL A 209 -37.59 2.47 -3.60
C VAL A 209 -37.13 3.03 -2.29
N ARG A 210 -36.55 2.20 -1.43
CA ARG A 210 -36.10 2.58 -0.09
C ARG A 210 -34.59 2.48 0.05
N ASP A 211 -33.97 3.57 0.54
CA ASP A 211 -32.61 3.56 1.00
C ASP A 211 -32.58 3.03 2.44
N GLU A 212 -32.02 1.86 2.63
CA GLU A 212 -31.92 1.17 3.92
C GLU A 212 -30.46 0.99 4.34
N ILE A 213 -29.56 1.91 3.93
CA ILE A 213 -28.16 1.91 4.37
C ILE A 213 -28.10 2.11 5.87
N ASP A 214 -27.42 1.20 6.56
CA ASP A 214 -27.24 1.24 8.00
C ASP A 214 -25.79 0.89 8.40
N LEU A 215 -25.58 0.55 9.68
CA LEU A 215 -24.27 0.12 10.21
C LEU A 215 -23.81 -1.25 9.66
N HIS A 216 -24.69 -2.03 9.07
CA HIS A 216 -24.37 -3.33 8.46
C HIS A 216 -23.93 -3.21 7.00
N GLY A 217 -24.07 -2.02 6.41
CA GLY A 217 -23.58 -1.72 5.08
C GLY A 217 -24.61 -1.18 4.10
N PHE A 218 -24.32 -1.34 2.82
CA PHE A 218 -25.17 -0.89 1.72
C PHE A 218 -26.40 -1.80 1.57
N LYS A 219 -27.57 -1.17 1.51
CA LYS A 219 -28.83 -1.86 1.17
C LYS A 219 -29.79 -0.89 0.49
N LEU A 220 -30.24 -1.25 -0.72
CA LEU A 220 -31.27 -0.55 -1.47
C LEU A 220 -32.42 -1.53 -1.73
N THR A 221 -33.61 -1.25 -1.18
CA THR A 221 -34.78 -2.12 -1.27
C THR A 221 -35.77 -1.62 -2.31
N LEU A 222 -36.19 -2.49 -3.21
CA LEU A 222 -37.20 -2.24 -4.25
C LEU A 222 -38.45 -3.04 -3.94
N ASP A 223 -39.52 -2.37 -3.55
CA ASP A 223 -40.84 -3.02 -3.30
C ASP A 223 -41.53 -3.35 -4.62
N LEU A 224 -41.95 -4.60 -4.78
CA LEU A 224 -42.58 -5.09 -6.00
C LEU A 224 -44.10 -5.17 -5.88
N ARG A 225 -44.79 -5.01 -7.01
CA ARG A 225 -46.21 -5.36 -7.10
C ARG A 225 -46.41 -6.86 -6.97
N ARG A 226 -47.50 -7.27 -6.36
CA ARG A 226 -47.85 -8.69 -6.25
C ARG A 226 -47.97 -9.36 -7.63
N GLY A 227 -47.40 -10.57 -7.74
CA GLY A 227 -47.37 -11.33 -8.99
C GLY A 227 -46.33 -10.88 -10.00
N THR A 228 -45.39 -9.99 -9.61
CA THR A 228 -44.27 -9.59 -10.43
C THR A 228 -43.15 -10.66 -10.38
N ASP A 229 -42.57 -10.94 -11.54
CA ASP A 229 -41.39 -11.79 -11.67
C ASP A 229 -40.15 -10.97 -11.38
N PRO A 230 -39.40 -11.21 -10.26
CA PRO A 230 -38.25 -10.41 -9.86
C PRO A 230 -37.11 -10.49 -10.87
N GLU A 231 -36.88 -11.64 -11.51
CA GLU A 231 -35.83 -11.84 -12.50
C GLU A 231 -36.03 -10.94 -13.73
N LYS A 232 -37.26 -10.81 -14.20
CA LYS A 232 -37.62 -9.92 -15.33
C LYS A 232 -37.44 -8.45 -14.97
N VAL A 233 -37.76 -8.07 -13.73
CA VAL A 233 -37.54 -6.70 -13.24
C VAL A 233 -36.06 -6.40 -13.21
N MET A 234 -35.25 -7.28 -12.62
CA MET A 234 -33.78 -7.08 -12.55
C MET A 234 -33.15 -7.06 -13.94
N ALA A 235 -33.54 -7.95 -14.84
CA ALA A 235 -33.03 -7.91 -16.23
C ALA A 235 -33.34 -6.60 -16.95
N LYS A 236 -34.50 -5.98 -16.65
CA LYS A 236 -34.87 -4.66 -17.17
C LYS A 236 -34.06 -3.52 -16.52
N LEU A 237 -33.84 -3.60 -15.20
CA LEU A 237 -33.09 -2.64 -14.44
C LEU A 237 -31.62 -2.65 -14.84
N PHE A 238 -30.99 -3.79 -15.03
CA PHE A 238 -29.61 -3.90 -15.53
C PHE A 238 -29.41 -3.21 -16.88
N LYS A 239 -30.38 -3.30 -17.79
CA LYS A 239 -30.31 -2.64 -19.11
C LYS A 239 -30.55 -1.13 -19.07
N LYS A 240 -31.26 -0.62 -18.06
CA LYS A 240 -31.75 0.77 -18.07
C LYS A 240 -31.20 1.65 -16.95
N THR A 241 -30.50 1.07 -16.00
CA THR A 241 -29.97 1.78 -14.82
C THR A 241 -28.50 1.45 -14.56
N PRO A 242 -27.78 2.23 -13.75
CA PRO A 242 -26.39 1.92 -13.36
C PRO A 242 -26.21 0.69 -12.46
N LEU A 243 -27.27 -0.11 -12.20
CA LEU A 243 -27.14 -1.42 -11.52
C LEU A 243 -26.28 -2.42 -12.32
N GLU A 244 -26.11 -2.19 -13.61
CA GLU A 244 -25.03 -2.73 -14.42
C GLU A 244 -24.27 -1.57 -15.04
N SER A 245 -22.95 -1.57 -14.90
CA SER A 245 -22.07 -0.50 -15.37
C SER A 245 -20.73 -1.06 -15.82
N SER A 246 -20.12 -0.41 -16.79
CA SER A 246 -18.77 -0.75 -17.29
C SER A 246 -17.72 0.12 -16.61
N TYR A 247 -16.64 -0.51 -16.16
CA TYR A 247 -15.42 0.17 -15.68
C TYR A 247 -14.37 0.11 -16.78
N ALA A 248 -13.96 1.28 -17.28
CA ALA A 248 -12.92 1.38 -18.31
C ALA A 248 -11.53 1.38 -17.67
N CYS A 249 -10.65 0.51 -18.14
CA CYS A 249 -9.25 0.43 -17.74
C CYS A 249 -8.37 1.18 -18.75
N ASN A 250 -7.47 2.01 -18.23
CA ASN A 250 -6.46 2.72 -18.99
C ASN A 250 -5.21 2.93 -18.12
N PHE A 251 -4.33 1.93 -18.13
CA PHE A 251 -3.20 1.82 -17.21
C PHE A 251 -2.01 2.64 -17.71
N ASN A 252 -2.10 3.96 -17.55
CA ASN A 252 -0.99 4.86 -17.79
C ASN A 252 -0.19 5.06 -16.51
N VAL A 253 1.08 4.72 -16.54
CA VAL A 253 2.00 4.77 -15.39
C VAL A 253 3.26 5.54 -15.77
N ILE A 254 4.00 5.99 -14.77
CA ILE A 254 5.30 6.65 -14.98
C ILE A 254 6.39 5.63 -14.57
N VAL A 255 7.24 5.28 -15.52
CA VAL A 255 8.42 4.42 -15.31
C VAL A 255 9.63 5.19 -15.80
N ASP A 256 10.65 5.34 -14.95
CA ASP A 256 11.88 6.08 -15.24
C ASP A 256 11.61 7.51 -15.78
N ASN A 257 10.63 8.21 -15.20
CA ASN A 257 10.13 9.55 -15.60
C ASN A 257 9.45 9.62 -16.97
N GLU A 258 9.14 8.50 -17.61
CA GLU A 258 8.40 8.44 -18.86
C GLU A 258 6.99 7.88 -18.64
N ALA A 259 6.00 8.53 -19.26
CA ALA A 259 4.64 8.00 -19.26
C ALA A 259 4.56 6.79 -20.22
N ARG A 260 4.15 5.64 -19.68
CA ARG A 260 3.97 4.40 -20.44
C ARG A 260 2.60 3.82 -20.16
N GLN A 261 2.05 3.16 -21.16
CA GLN A 261 0.88 2.32 -20.97
C GLN A 261 1.34 0.88 -20.87
N LEU A 262 1.07 0.27 -19.70
CA LEU A 262 1.54 -1.07 -19.38
C LEU A 262 0.38 -2.00 -19.01
N GLY A 263 0.46 -3.25 -19.41
CA GLY A 263 -0.40 -4.31 -18.93
C GLY A 263 -0.04 -4.77 -17.51
N VAL A 264 -0.87 -5.61 -16.92
CA VAL A 264 -0.64 -6.15 -15.56
C VAL A 264 0.71 -6.86 -15.48
N ARG A 265 1.04 -7.70 -16.47
CA ARG A 265 2.31 -8.43 -16.52
C ARG A 265 3.52 -7.49 -16.47
N GLU A 266 3.54 -6.47 -17.32
CA GLU A 266 4.65 -5.53 -17.39
C GLU A 266 4.75 -4.69 -16.11
N MET A 267 3.62 -4.29 -15.52
CA MET A 267 3.61 -3.58 -14.24
C MET A 267 4.20 -4.42 -13.11
N LEU A 268 3.91 -5.72 -13.06
CA LEU A 268 4.52 -6.64 -12.08
C LEU A 268 6.03 -6.75 -12.28
N LEU A 269 6.50 -6.89 -13.52
CA LEU A 269 7.93 -7.00 -13.82
C LEU A 269 8.69 -5.70 -13.48
N GLU A 270 8.14 -4.54 -13.80
CA GLU A 270 8.75 -3.25 -13.43
C GLU A 270 8.75 -3.05 -11.90
N TRP A 271 7.69 -3.45 -11.21
CA TRP A 271 7.68 -3.39 -9.75
C TRP A 271 8.72 -4.35 -9.14
N ILE A 272 8.87 -5.58 -9.66
CA ILE A 272 9.89 -6.53 -9.19
C ILE A 272 11.29 -5.93 -9.35
N LYS A 273 11.61 -5.36 -10.52
CA LYS A 273 12.88 -4.68 -10.79
C LYS A 273 13.14 -3.56 -9.76
N PHE A 274 12.14 -2.72 -9.52
CA PHE A 274 12.20 -1.66 -8.52
C PHE A 274 12.42 -2.22 -7.10
N ARG A 275 11.62 -3.21 -6.66
CA ARG A 275 11.72 -3.80 -5.32
C ARG A 275 13.08 -4.49 -5.08
N MET A 276 13.62 -5.16 -6.09
CA MET A 276 14.96 -5.74 -6.02
C MET A 276 16.03 -4.67 -5.80
N SER A 277 15.89 -3.51 -6.41
CA SER A 277 16.77 -2.35 -6.16
C SER A 277 16.65 -1.85 -4.73
N CYS A 278 15.43 -1.66 -4.22
CA CYS A 278 15.19 -1.28 -2.83
C CYS A 278 15.80 -2.28 -1.84
N TYR A 279 15.54 -3.57 -2.04
CA TYR A 279 16.05 -4.62 -1.17
C TYR A 279 17.60 -4.69 -1.15
N ARG A 280 18.25 -4.52 -2.31
CA ARG A 280 19.72 -4.42 -2.38
C ARG A 280 20.23 -3.23 -1.56
N ARG A 281 19.58 -2.07 -1.65
CA ARG A 281 19.96 -0.86 -0.89
C ARG A 281 19.76 -1.05 0.62
N GLU A 282 18.66 -1.68 1.02
CA GLU A 282 18.40 -2.04 2.43
C GLU A 282 19.49 -2.96 2.98
N LEU A 283 19.88 -4.00 2.25
CA LEU A 283 20.96 -4.93 2.65
C LEU A 283 22.33 -4.22 2.75
N ILE A 284 22.65 -3.35 1.80
CA ILE A 284 23.88 -2.55 1.86
C ILE A 284 23.89 -1.68 3.11
N PHE A 285 22.79 -0.99 3.40
CA PHE A 285 22.66 -0.15 4.58
C PHE A 285 22.82 -0.95 5.89
N GLU A 286 22.19 -2.12 5.98
CA GLU A 286 22.31 -3.00 7.15
C GLU A 286 23.74 -3.54 7.30
N ARG A 287 24.36 -3.98 6.20
CA ARG A 287 25.77 -4.41 6.18
C ARG A 287 26.70 -3.29 6.66
N ASP A 288 26.52 -2.09 6.14
CA ASP A 288 27.38 -0.96 6.48
C ASP A 288 27.23 -0.59 7.96
N LYS A 289 26.03 -0.53 8.49
CA LYS A 289 25.77 -0.35 9.94
C LYS A 289 26.41 -1.45 10.80
N LYS A 290 26.29 -2.70 10.39
CA LYS A 290 26.92 -3.83 11.10
C LYS A 290 28.44 -3.73 11.00
N SER A 291 28.98 -3.31 9.87
CA SER A 291 30.43 -3.11 9.66
C SER A 291 30.98 -1.98 10.52
N GLU A 292 30.28 -0.84 10.59
CA GLU A 292 30.64 0.26 11.49
C GLU A 292 30.67 -0.21 12.96
N LYS A 293 29.64 -0.92 13.38
CA LYS A 293 29.59 -1.49 14.74
C LYS A 293 30.71 -2.49 14.99
N LEU A 294 30.97 -3.39 14.05
CA LEU A 294 32.08 -4.35 14.12
C LEU A 294 33.41 -3.64 14.25
N HIS A 295 33.62 -2.57 13.45
CA HIS A 295 34.83 -1.77 13.50
C HIS A 295 35.11 -1.19 14.90
N LEU A 296 34.09 -0.59 15.54
CA LEU A 296 34.19 -0.07 16.91
C LEU A 296 34.50 -1.17 17.91
N LEU A 297 33.81 -2.32 17.80
CA LEU A 297 34.02 -3.44 18.73
C LEU A 297 35.35 -4.12 18.57
N VAL A 298 35.93 -4.16 17.35
CA VAL A 298 37.30 -4.68 17.12
C VAL A 298 38.33 -3.78 17.81
N GLY A 299 38.19 -2.46 17.70
CA GLY A 299 39.04 -1.51 18.44
C GLY A 299 38.93 -1.73 19.97
N LEU A 300 37.75 -1.85 20.49
CA LEU A 300 37.47 -2.17 21.88
C LEU A 300 38.17 -3.49 22.30
N GLY A 301 37.99 -4.55 21.47
CA GLY A 301 38.64 -5.85 21.72
C GLY A 301 40.16 -5.75 21.88
N THR A 302 40.78 -4.89 21.09
CA THR A 302 42.26 -4.64 21.19
C THR A 302 42.62 -4.04 22.54
N ILE A 303 41.84 -3.09 23.06
CA ILE A 303 42.10 -2.45 24.35
C ILE A 303 41.77 -3.41 25.54
N LEU A 304 40.75 -4.23 25.40
CA LEU A 304 40.35 -5.19 26.43
C LEU A 304 41.44 -6.26 26.70
N LEU A 305 42.36 -6.47 25.76
CA LEU A 305 43.51 -7.36 25.94
C LEU A 305 44.56 -6.76 26.89
N ASP A 306 44.64 -5.42 27.03
CA ASP A 306 45.56 -4.74 27.91
C ASP A 306 44.94 -3.44 28.48
N LEU A 307 43.96 -3.64 29.37
CA LEU A 307 43.20 -2.54 29.96
C LEU A 307 44.07 -1.67 30.89
N ASP A 308 45.03 -2.27 31.58
CA ASP A 308 45.98 -1.51 32.43
C ASP A 308 46.78 -0.49 31.66
N LYS A 309 47.22 -0.86 30.47
CA LYS A 309 47.89 0.05 29.54
C LYS A 309 46.98 1.20 29.11
N ALA A 310 45.73 0.93 28.80
CA ALA A 310 44.79 1.97 28.41
C ALA A 310 44.54 2.96 29.56
N ILE A 311 44.30 2.48 30.76
CA ILE A 311 44.12 3.31 31.97
C ILE A 311 45.37 4.12 32.24
N LYS A 312 46.59 3.54 32.08
CA LYS A 312 47.86 4.23 32.25
C LYS A 312 48.02 5.36 31.25
N ILE A 313 47.72 5.13 29.97
CA ILE A 313 47.80 6.18 28.92
C ILE A 313 46.90 7.34 29.27
N VAL A 314 45.61 7.09 29.62
CA VAL A 314 44.66 8.14 29.96
C VAL A 314 45.15 8.92 31.20
N ARG A 315 45.62 8.22 32.26
CA ARG A 315 46.04 8.85 33.52
C ARG A 315 47.34 9.69 33.37
N GLU A 316 48.25 9.26 32.52
CA GLU A 316 49.53 9.96 32.29
C GLU A 316 49.43 11.08 31.25
N THR A 317 48.31 11.17 30.50
CA THR A 317 48.10 12.25 29.54
C THR A 317 47.74 13.55 30.25
N ALA A 318 48.50 14.61 30.01
CA ALA A 318 48.34 15.87 30.72
C ALA A 318 47.15 16.71 30.26
N ARG A 319 46.70 16.57 29.03
CA ARG A 319 45.62 17.38 28.43
C ARG A 319 44.59 16.47 27.77
N ASP A 320 43.33 16.79 27.97
CA ASP A 320 42.19 16.03 27.42
C ASP A 320 42.29 15.78 25.91
N LYS A 321 42.63 16.81 25.13
CA LYS A 321 42.79 16.72 23.67
C LYS A 321 43.87 15.75 23.18
N ASP A 322 44.81 15.36 24.05
CA ASP A 322 45.90 14.45 23.69
C ASP A 322 45.58 13.00 24.04
N VAL A 323 44.45 12.73 24.72
CA VAL A 323 43.99 11.39 25.12
C VAL A 323 43.76 10.50 23.90
N ILE A 324 42.99 10.99 22.94
CA ILE A 324 42.62 10.23 21.72
C ILE A 324 43.90 9.91 20.90
N PRO A 325 44.75 10.87 20.54
CA PRO A 325 46.02 10.58 19.85
C PRO A 325 46.92 9.58 20.57
N ASN A 326 47.00 9.65 21.92
CA ASN A 326 47.82 8.73 22.70
C ASN A 326 47.26 7.29 22.73
N LEU A 327 45.90 7.13 22.78
CA LEU A 327 45.26 5.84 22.66
C LEU A 327 45.48 5.25 21.25
N MET A 328 45.31 6.04 20.21
CA MET A 328 45.61 5.63 18.82
C MET A 328 47.02 5.11 18.65
N ALA A 329 48.03 5.85 19.13
CA ALA A 329 49.42 5.45 19.06
C ALA A 329 49.71 4.20 19.91
N GLY A 330 49.13 4.11 21.11
CA GLY A 330 49.38 3.02 22.05
C GLY A 330 48.81 1.67 21.60
N PHE A 331 47.68 1.68 20.93
CA PHE A 331 46.96 0.47 20.53
C PHE A 331 46.85 0.23 19.02
N LYS A 332 47.36 1.15 18.21
CA LYS A 332 47.27 1.13 16.73
C LYS A 332 45.83 1.06 16.23
N ILE A 333 44.96 1.81 16.86
CA ILE A 333 43.56 2.00 16.50
C ILE A 333 43.37 3.36 15.85
N ASP A 334 42.25 3.54 15.12
CA ASP A 334 41.92 4.83 14.53
C ASP A 334 41.21 5.78 15.51
N GLU A 335 40.95 7.01 15.07
CA GLU A 335 40.33 8.07 15.86
C GLU A 335 38.92 7.69 16.31
N ILE A 336 38.08 7.14 15.39
CA ILE A 336 36.70 6.75 15.68
C ILE A 336 36.66 5.66 16.74
N GLN A 337 37.52 4.66 16.66
CA GLN A 337 37.67 3.62 17.67
C GLN A 337 38.16 4.19 19.02
N ALA A 338 39.13 5.09 18.98
CA ALA A 338 39.65 5.69 20.21
C ALA A 338 38.66 6.59 20.93
N GLU A 339 37.87 7.38 20.19
CA GLU A 339 36.77 8.18 20.75
C GLU A 339 35.71 7.28 21.38
N TYR A 340 35.22 6.27 20.64
CA TYR A 340 34.24 5.31 21.17
C TYR A 340 34.69 4.69 22.50
N ILE A 341 35.95 4.31 22.60
CA ILE A 341 36.50 3.66 23.78
C ILE A 341 36.64 4.65 24.95
N ALA A 342 37.07 5.89 24.68
CA ALA A 342 37.22 6.92 25.71
C ALA A 342 35.87 7.27 26.39
N GLU A 343 34.76 7.11 25.69
CA GLU A 343 33.41 7.36 26.21
C GLU A 343 32.83 6.18 27.00
N ILE A 344 33.49 5.01 27.00
CA ILE A 344 32.96 3.83 27.72
C ILE A 344 33.06 4.06 29.23
N LYS A 345 31.93 3.86 29.92
CA LYS A 345 31.88 3.97 31.37
C LYS A 345 32.73 2.87 32.02
N LEU A 346 33.54 3.20 33.02
CA LEU A 346 34.41 2.24 33.75
C LEU A 346 33.66 0.99 34.27
N ARG A 347 32.41 1.13 34.69
CA ARG A 347 31.58 -0.01 35.13
C ARG A 347 31.36 -1.07 34.04
N ASN A 348 31.53 -0.71 32.76
CA ASN A 348 31.33 -1.63 31.65
C ASN A 348 32.58 -2.46 31.35
N PHE A 349 33.74 -2.21 31.98
CA PHE A 349 34.94 -3.02 31.84
C PHE A 349 34.96 -4.24 32.80
N ASN A 350 33.77 -4.80 33.10
CA ASN A 350 33.65 -6.03 33.86
C ASN A 350 33.77 -7.27 32.93
N ARG A 351 34.05 -8.42 33.55
CA ARG A 351 34.28 -9.67 32.81
C ARG A 351 33.10 -10.10 31.92
N GLU A 352 31.89 -9.89 32.41
CA GLU A 352 30.66 -10.26 31.68
C GLU A 352 30.53 -9.44 30.42
N TYR A 353 30.67 -8.13 30.52
CA TYR A 353 30.65 -7.20 29.36
C TYR A 353 31.69 -7.56 28.31
N ILE A 354 32.92 -7.89 28.73
CA ILE A 354 34.02 -8.27 27.82
C ILE A 354 33.62 -9.53 27.02
N ILE A 355 33.11 -10.55 27.69
CA ILE A 355 32.71 -11.82 27.05
C ILE A 355 31.56 -11.57 26.05
N GLU A 356 30.60 -10.75 26.42
CA GLU A 356 29.49 -10.40 25.52
C GLU A 356 29.96 -9.68 24.26
N ARG A 357 30.89 -8.72 24.39
CA ARG A 357 31.43 -7.97 23.23
C ARG A 357 32.24 -8.89 22.30
N ILE A 358 33.00 -9.83 22.83
CA ILE A 358 33.73 -10.80 22.01
C ILE A 358 32.76 -11.69 21.24
N LYS A 359 31.71 -12.18 21.86
CA LYS A 359 30.67 -12.97 21.19
C LYS A 359 29.96 -12.17 20.11
N GLU A 360 29.69 -10.90 20.37
CA GLU A 360 29.05 -9.98 19.42
C GLU A 360 29.92 -9.75 18.18
N ILE A 361 31.24 -9.62 18.36
CA ILE A 361 32.20 -9.53 17.23
C ILE A 361 32.11 -10.77 16.34
N GLU A 362 32.08 -11.97 16.93
CA GLU A 362 31.96 -13.22 16.16
C GLU A 362 30.62 -13.33 15.42
N SER A 363 29.52 -12.94 16.06
CA SER A 363 28.19 -12.91 15.44
C SER A 363 28.13 -11.95 14.26
N LEU A 364 28.59 -10.69 14.46
CA LEU A 364 28.60 -9.68 13.40
C LEU A 364 29.46 -10.09 12.21
N LYS A 365 30.61 -10.74 12.42
CA LYS A 365 31.45 -11.26 11.33
C LYS A 365 30.73 -12.30 10.49
N LYS A 366 29.93 -13.17 11.10
CA LYS A 366 29.11 -14.15 10.35
C LYS A 366 28.00 -13.49 9.59
N GLU A 367 27.24 -12.62 10.26
CA GLU A 367 26.10 -11.90 9.65
C GLU A 367 26.49 -10.98 8.49
N ILE A 368 27.72 -10.44 8.48
CA ILE A 368 28.25 -9.62 7.36
C ILE A 368 28.72 -10.51 6.21
N ALA A 369 29.15 -11.75 6.49
CA ALA A 369 29.60 -12.70 5.48
C ALA A 369 28.46 -13.43 4.75
N GLU A 370 27.31 -13.60 5.41
CA GLU A 370 26.07 -14.14 4.84
C GLU A 370 25.39 -13.09 3.94
#